data_678522605a975ec8560955086ad57cc1
#
_entry.id   678522605a975ec8560955086ad57cc1
#
_cell.length_a   1.000
_cell.length_b   1.000
_cell.length_c   1.000
_cell.angle_alpha   90.00
_cell.angle_beta   90.00
_cell.angle_gamma   90.00
#
_symmetry.space_group_name_H-M   'P 1'
#
loop_
_entity.id
_entity.type
_entity.pdbx_description
1 polymer ?
#
loop_
_entity_poly.entity_id
_entity_poly.type
_entity_poly.pdbx_seq_one_letter_code
_entity_poly.pdbx_strand_id
1 'polypeptide(L)'
;RDKFEIYTELKKNKYNNLKTAVSPERHINKKLDIFPLSGASNSPTLGCNENGYYTIFQSDRYGFNNLDSEWDQKEIEFFLIGDSFVLGNCVNRPHDISSVLRNLSNKPVVNIGYQNNGPLLEFAGLRERCSFQFCLTLVGWFRKTILVSEIKTLFLVVLISQMAV
;
A
#
# COMPACT_ATOMS: atom_id res chain seq x y z
N ARG A 1 -16.83 1.24 -20.46
CA ARG A 1 -15.91 0.16 -20.84
C ARG A 1 -15.47 -0.56 -19.59
N ASP A 2 -15.37 -1.88 -19.65
CA ASP A 2 -14.97 -2.66 -18.50
C ASP A 2 -13.44 -2.60 -18.26
N LYS A 3 -13.01 -3.08 -17.10
CA LYS A 3 -11.58 -3.06 -16.70
C LYS A 3 -10.71 -3.92 -17.61
N PHE A 4 -11.24 -5.04 -18.11
CA PHE A 4 -10.50 -5.96 -18.94
C PHE A 4 -10.23 -5.40 -20.35
N GLU A 5 -11.22 -4.73 -20.94
CA GLU A 5 -11.07 -4.04 -22.23
C GLU A 5 -10.00 -2.96 -22.16
N ILE A 6 -10.09 -2.09 -21.14
CA ILE A 6 -9.11 -1.02 -20.91
C ILE A 6 -7.72 -1.58 -20.63
N TYR A 7 -7.61 -2.62 -19.81
CA TYR A 7 -6.34 -3.29 -19.55
C TYR A 7 -5.69 -3.80 -20.84
N THR A 8 -6.47 -4.48 -21.67
CA THR A 8 -5.98 -5.07 -22.92
C THR A 8 -5.50 -4.01 -23.90
N GLU A 9 -6.27 -2.92 -24.06
CA GLU A 9 -5.91 -1.80 -24.90
C GLU A 9 -4.65 -1.08 -24.42
N LEU A 10 -4.58 -0.75 -23.14
CA LEU A 10 -3.44 -0.04 -22.55
C LEU A 10 -2.18 -0.89 -22.59
N LYS A 11 -2.28 -2.19 -22.35
CA LYS A 11 -1.16 -3.12 -22.44
C LYS A 11 -0.61 -3.22 -23.85
N LYS A 12 -1.48 -3.22 -24.87
CA LYS A 12 -1.07 -3.26 -26.28
C LYS A 12 -0.44 -1.96 -26.76
N ASN A 13 -1.01 -0.82 -26.37
CA ASN A 13 -0.71 0.47 -26.99
C ASN A 13 0.27 1.34 -26.21
N LYS A 14 0.40 1.13 -24.89
CA LYS A 14 1.15 2.06 -24.03
C LYS A 14 2.04 1.42 -22.98
N TYR A 15 1.61 0.30 -22.36
CA TYR A 15 2.31 -0.28 -21.21
C TYR A 15 2.53 -1.78 -21.39
N ASN A 16 3.63 -2.20 -22.01
CA ASN A 16 3.93 -3.61 -22.28
C ASN A 16 3.86 -4.52 -21.04
N ASN A 17 4.23 -3.98 -19.87
CA ASN A 17 4.26 -4.70 -18.58
C ASN A 17 3.14 -4.28 -17.62
N LEU A 18 2.04 -3.69 -18.14
CA LEU A 18 0.89 -3.30 -17.31
C LEU A 18 0.43 -4.46 -16.44
N LYS A 19 0.24 -4.19 -15.16
CA LYS A 19 -0.30 -5.11 -14.16
C LYS A 19 -1.64 -4.62 -13.64
N THR A 20 -2.33 -5.45 -12.89
CA THR A 20 -3.51 -5.06 -12.11
C THR A 20 -3.24 -5.35 -10.66
N ALA A 21 -3.74 -4.52 -9.76
CA ALA A 21 -3.77 -4.86 -8.35
C ALA A 21 -4.70 -6.07 -8.16
N VAL A 22 -4.17 -7.14 -7.57
CA VAL A 22 -4.91 -8.37 -7.30
C VAL A 22 -5.09 -8.50 -5.79
N SER A 23 -6.34 -8.58 -5.35
CA SER A 23 -6.66 -8.76 -3.94
C SER A 23 -6.01 -10.02 -3.38
N PRO A 24 -5.33 -9.95 -2.21
CA PRO A 24 -4.71 -11.10 -1.56
C PRO A 24 -5.68 -12.25 -1.26
N GLU A 25 -6.96 -11.96 -0.99
CA GLU A 25 -8.00 -12.97 -0.74
C GLU A 25 -8.13 -14.00 -1.87
N ARG A 26 -7.82 -13.61 -3.12
CA ARG A 26 -7.83 -14.54 -4.27
C ARG A 26 -6.79 -15.64 -4.18
N HIS A 27 -5.89 -15.53 -3.23
CA HIS A 27 -4.79 -16.47 -3.00
C HIS A 27 -4.99 -17.36 -1.77
N ILE A 28 -5.97 -17.07 -0.88
CA ILE A 28 -6.19 -17.77 0.39
C ILE A 28 -6.38 -19.28 0.19
N ASN A 29 -7.11 -19.69 -0.84
CA ASN A 29 -7.39 -21.11 -1.11
C ASN A 29 -6.40 -21.75 -2.09
N LYS A 30 -5.31 -21.06 -2.45
CA LYS A 30 -4.28 -21.60 -3.34
C LYS A 30 -3.12 -22.13 -2.50
N LYS A 31 -2.59 -23.30 -2.90
CA LYS A 31 -1.34 -23.80 -2.32
C LYS A 31 -0.20 -22.95 -2.89
N LEU A 32 0.27 -22.00 -2.13
CA LEU A 32 1.39 -21.12 -2.47
C LEU A 32 2.50 -21.31 -1.44
N ASP A 33 3.74 -21.33 -1.91
CA ASP A 33 4.91 -21.36 -1.03
C ASP A 33 5.11 -20.00 -0.35
N ILE A 34 4.71 -18.91 -1.02
CA ILE A 34 4.79 -17.53 -0.52
C ILE A 34 3.45 -16.85 -0.75
N PHE A 35 2.88 -16.26 0.29
CA PHE A 35 1.64 -15.50 0.19
C PHE A 35 1.95 -14.04 -0.21
N PRO A 36 1.35 -13.51 -1.31
CA PRO A 36 1.62 -12.14 -1.75
C PRO A 36 0.95 -11.12 -0.82
N LEU A 37 1.75 -10.20 -0.30
CA LEU A 37 1.29 -9.07 0.54
C LEU A 37 1.18 -7.75 -0.22
N SER A 38 1.60 -7.73 -1.50
CA SER A 38 1.64 -6.54 -2.35
C SER A 38 1.47 -6.91 -3.82
N GLY A 39 1.53 -5.92 -4.69
CA GLY A 39 1.45 -6.08 -6.14
C GLY A 39 2.77 -6.43 -6.82
N ALA A 40 2.77 -6.31 -8.14
CA ALA A 40 3.99 -6.49 -8.93
C ALA A 40 4.95 -5.34 -8.70
N SER A 41 6.22 -5.66 -8.50
CA SER A 41 7.33 -4.73 -8.31
C SER A 41 7.62 -3.92 -9.59
N ASN A 42 7.96 -2.64 -9.44
CA ASN A 42 8.45 -1.76 -10.49
C ASN A 42 7.61 -1.78 -11.79
N SER A 43 6.29 -1.81 -11.65
CA SER A 43 5.39 -2.00 -12.79
C SER A 43 4.27 -0.96 -12.82
N PRO A 44 3.86 -0.47 -14.00
CA PRO A 44 2.62 0.28 -14.13
C PRO A 44 1.45 -0.62 -13.71
N THR A 45 0.64 -0.15 -12.79
CA THR A 45 -0.47 -0.91 -12.20
C THR A 45 -1.79 -0.19 -12.42
N LEU A 46 -2.73 -0.88 -13.05
CA LEU A 46 -4.09 -0.40 -13.30
C LEU A 46 -4.92 -0.53 -12.03
N GLY A 47 -5.38 0.60 -11.52
CA GLY A 47 -6.24 0.70 -10.35
C GLY A 47 -7.72 0.56 -10.67
N CYS A 48 -8.53 1.36 -10.00
CA CYS A 48 -9.99 1.37 -10.18
C CYS A 48 -10.49 2.58 -11.00
N ASN A 49 -11.79 2.62 -11.25
CA ASN A 49 -12.48 3.71 -11.91
C ASN A 49 -13.67 4.15 -11.06
N GLU A 50 -13.49 5.22 -10.30
CA GLU A 50 -14.57 5.89 -9.56
C GLU A 50 -14.87 7.29 -10.09
N ASN A 51 -13.92 7.87 -10.84
CA ASN A 51 -14.01 9.24 -11.36
C ASN A 51 -14.17 9.32 -12.88
N GLY A 52 -14.68 8.25 -13.52
CA GLY A 52 -14.87 8.21 -14.97
C GLY A 52 -13.63 7.80 -15.78
N TYR A 53 -12.48 7.56 -15.11
CA TYR A 53 -11.25 7.06 -15.71
C TYR A 53 -10.58 6.03 -14.80
N TYR A 54 -9.81 5.13 -15.39
CA TYR A 54 -8.99 4.19 -14.63
C TYR A 54 -7.69 4.84 -14.18
N THR A 55 -7.40 4.71 -12.88
CA THR A 55 -6.12 5.16 -12.32
C THR A 55 -5.00 4.24 -12.75
N ILE A 56 -3.81 4.81 -12.92
CA ILE A 56 -2.58 4.05 -13.17
C ILE A 56 -1.48 4.64 -12.31
N PHE A 57 -0.83 3.79 -11.51
CA PHE A 57 0.32 4.20 -10.74
C PHE A 57 1.53 3.31 -11.06
N GLN A 58 2.71 3.87 -10.97
CA GLN A 58 3.96 3.11 -10.98
C GLN A 58 4.18 2.55 -9.59
N SER A 59 4.21 1.23 -9.46
CA SER A 59 4.55 0.59 -8.19
C SER A 59 6.04 0.73 -7.88
N ASP A 60 6.36 0.74 -6.60
CA ASP A 60 7.72 0.72 -6.10
C ASP A 60 8.38 -0.68 -6.22
N ARG A 61 9.62 -0.80 -5.73
CA ARG A 61 10.39 -2.06 -5.70
C ARG A 61 9.71 -3.18 -4.91
N TYR A 62 8.75 -2.86 -4.06
CA TYR A 62 8.00 -3.83 -3.24
C TYR A 62 6.55 -4.03 -3.69
N GLY A 63 6.12 -3.35 -4.77
CA GLY A 63 4.79 -3.51 -5.36
C GLY A 63 3.70 -2.64 -4.74
N PHE A 64 4.05 -1.63 -3.93
CA PHE A 64 3.12 -0.65 -3.36
C PHE A 64 3.08 0.65 -4.18
N ASN A 65 2.12 1.51 -3.87
CA ASN A 65 1.96 2.81 -4.53
C ASN A 65 2.82 3.89 -3.85
N ASN A 66 4.15 3.78 -4.00
CA ASN A 66 5.10 4.80 -3.54
C ASN A 66 5.95 5.36 -4.67
N LEU A 67 6.57 6.51 -4.42
CA LEU A 67 7.83 6.85 -5.11
C LEU A 67 8.89 5.89 -4.57
N ASP A 68 9.62 5.21 -5.46
CA ASP A 68 10.59 4.19 -5.04
C ASP A 68 11.69 4.76 -4.13
N SER A 69 12.06 6.04 -4.33
CA SER A 69 13.03 6.78 -3.53
C SER A 69 12.64 6.98 -2.05
N GLU A 70 11.37 6.80 -1.69
CA GLU A 70 10.95 6.89 -0.28
C GLU A 70 11.59 5.79 0.59
N TRP A 71 11.88 4.64 -0.02
CA TRP A 71 12.56 3.53 0.67
C TRP A 71 14.06 3.76 0.92
N ASP A 72 14.65 4.76 0.27
CA ASP A 72 16.06 5.11 0.42
C ASP A 72 16.30 6.22 1.45
N GLN A 73 15.22 6.72 2.06
CA GLN A 73 15.31 7.74 3.10
C GLN A 73 15.94 7.16 4.38
N LYS A 74 16.81 7.94 5.02
CA LYS A 74 17.43 7.55 6.31
C LYS A 74 16.40 7.30 7.39
N GLU A 75 15.34 8.09 7.37
CA GLU A 75 14.28 8.12 8.35
C GLU A 75 12.96 8.27 7.63
N ILE A 76 12.01 7.42 7.97
CA ILE A 76 10.65 7.49 7.48
C ILE A 76 9.79 8.07 8.59
N GLU A 77 9.25 9.26 8.36
CA GLU A 77 8.41 9.96 9.35
C GLU A 77 7.02 9.34 9.43
N PHE A 78 6.44 8.97 8.27
CA PHE A 78 5.10 8.41 8.22
C PHE A 78 5.11 7.06 7.51
N PHE A 79 4.50 6.09 8.18
CA PHE A 79 4.29 4.76 7.64
C PHE A 79 2.79 4.47 7.59
N LEU A 80 2.22 4.42 6.39
CA LEU A 80 0.78 4.25 6.18
C LEU A 80 0.47 2.78 5.95
N ILE A 81 -0.51 2.27 6.71
CA ILE A 81 -0.95 0.88 6.65
C ILE A 81 -2.47 0.88 6.49
N GLY A 82 -3.01 0.03 5.66
CA GLY A 82 -4.44 -0.08 5.45
C GLY A 82 -4.80 -0.79 4.15
N ASP A 83 -6.02 -0.56 3.74
CA ASP A 83 -6.66 -1.19 2.58
C ASP A 83 -6.51 -0.38 1.27
N SER A 84 -7.48 -0.49 0.38
CA SER A 84 -7.52 0.18 -0.91
C SER A 84 -7.57 1.71 -0.83
N PHE A 85 -8.08 2.28 0.26
CA PHE A 85 -8.10 3.73 0.46
C PHE A 85 -6.68 4.24 0.73
N VAL A 86 -5.96 3.56 1.61
CA VAL A 86 -4.55 3.90 1.89
C VAL A 86 -3.69 3.67 0.66
N LEU A 87 -3.90 2.58 -0.09
CA LEU A 87 -3.25 2.36 -1.39
C LEU A 87 -3.44 3.55 -2.35
N GLY A 88 -4.55 4.28 -2.25
CA GLY A 88 -4.94 5.29 -3.23
C GLY A 88 -5.35 4.66 -4.56
N ASN A 89 -6.05 3.49 -4.52
CA ASN A 89 -6.35 2.68 -5.70
C ASN A 89 -7.16 3.41 -6.79
N CYS A 90 -8.01 4.37 -6.38
CA CYS A 90 -8.89 5.11 -7.27
C CYS A 90 -8.46 6.58 -7.48
N VAL A 91 -7.27 6.93 -7.03
CA VAL A 91 -6.74 8.29 -7.07
C VAL A 91 -5.34 8.31 -7.66
N ASN A 92 -5.13 9.15 -8.67
CA ASN A 92 -3.78 9.33 -9.23
C ASN A 92 -2.93 10.23 -8.34
N ARG A 93 -1.63 9.94 -8.25
CA ARG A 93 -0.66 10.90 -7.69
C ARG A 93 -0.74 12.24 -8.45
N PRO A 94 -0.65 13.37 -7.77
CA PRO A 94 -0.25 13.57 -6.36
C PRO A 94 -1.43 13.68 -5.38
N HIS A 95 -2.62 13.20 -5.70
CA HIS A 95 -3.84 13.40 -4.91
C HIS A 95 -4.16 12.23 -3.96
N ASP A 96 -3.35 11.18 -3.94
CA ASP A 96 -3.44 10.10 -2.96
C ASP A 96 -2.96 10.55 -1.57
N ILE A 97 -3.37 9.82 -0.53
CA ILE A 97 -3.11 10.18 0.88
C ILE A 97 -1.61 10.37 1.14
N SER A 98 -0.78 9.45 0.64
CA SER A 98 0.67 9.51 0.88
C SER A 98 1.32 10.71 0.21
N SER A 99 0.91 11.05 -1.01
CA SER A 99 1.41 12.21 -1.72
C SER A 99 0.97 13.52 -1.07
N VAL A 100 -0.29 13.61 -0.65
CA VAL A 100 -0.81 14.79 0.06
C VAL A 100 -0.08 14.98 1.39
N LEU A 101 0.07 13.90 2.17
CA LEU A 101 0.78 13.96 3.45
C LEU A 101 2.24 14.37 3.28
N ARG A 102 2.92 13.83 2.27
CA ARG A 102 4.30 14.21 1.92
C ARG A 102 4.41 15.70 1.57
N ASN A 103 3.49 16.19 0.76
CA ASN A 103 3.48 17.60 0.36
C ASN A 103 3.20 18.54 1.53
N LEU A 104 2.27 18.18 2.43
CA LEU A 104 1.91 19.02 3.58
C LEU A 104 2.99 19.01 4.67
N SER A 105 3.61 17.86 4.92
CA SER A 105 4.59 17.73 5.99
C SER A 105 6.03 18.03 5.55
N ASN A 106 6.31 17.93 4.26
CA ASN A 106 7.67 17.92 3.70
C ASN A 106 8.55 16.83 4.34
N LYS A 107 7.95 15.67 4.63
CA LYS A 107 8.58 14.53 5.29
C LYS A 107 8.41 13.26 4.46
N PRO A 108 9.33 12.28 4.58
CA PRO A 108 9.20 10.98 3.94
C PRO A 108 7.95 10.22 4.39
N VAL A 109 7.24 9.65 3.43
CA VAL A 109 6.01 8.90 3.65
C VAL A 109 6.07 7.59 2.88
N VAL A 110 6.03 6.48 3.57
CA VAL A 110 5.90 5.15 2.97
C VAL A 110 4.50 4.62 3.17
N ASN A 111 3.90 4.12 2.12
CA ASN A 111 2.57 3.55 2.07
C ASN A 111 2.67 2.06 1.75
N ILE A 112 2.21 1.20 2.66
CA ILE A 112 2.04 -0.25 2.44
C ILE A 112 0.57 -0.68 2.45
N GLY A 113 -0.34 0.25 2.25
CA GLY A 113 -1.74 -0.07 2.00
C GLY A 113 -1.89 -0.90 0.73
N TYR A 114 -2.78 -1.89 0.78
CA TYR A 114 -3.07 -2.72 -0.38
C TYR A 114 -4.53 -3.13 -0.42
N GLN A 115 -5.08 -3.35 -1.64
CA GLN A 115 -6.52 -3.57 -1.79
C GLN A 115 -6.97 -4.83 -1.04
N ASN A 116 -8.12 -4.72 -0.37
CA ASN A 116 -8.75 -5.79 0.42
C ASN A 116 -7.85 -6.36 1.53
N ASN A 117 -6.89 -5.58 2.01
CA ASN A 117 -6.20 -5.93 3.23
C ASN A 117 -7.16 -5.87 4.42
N GLY A 118 -7.04 -6.86 5.29
CA GLY A 118 -7.60 -6.80 6.63
C GLY A 118 -6.47 -6.76 7.67
N PRO A 119 -6.79 -6.61 8.95
CA PRO A 119 -5.82 -6.38 10.03
C PRO A 119 -4.66 -7.38 10.08
N LEU A 120 -4.92 -8.64 9.72
CA LEU A 120 -3.88 -9.67 9.72
C LEU A 120 -2.86 -9.47 8.58
N LEU A 121 -3.33 -9.10 7.38
CA LEU A 121 -2.46 -8.85 6.23
C LEU A 121 -1.71 -7.52 6.39
N GLU A 122 -2.35 -6.52 6.97
CA GLU A 122 -1.74 -5.25 7.32
C GLU A 122 -0.59 -5.46 8.32
N PHE A 123 -0.82 -6.26 9.35
CA PHE A 123 0.21 -6.64 10.33
C PHE A 123 1.35 -7.44 9.69
N ALA A 124 1.03 -8.40 8.79
CA ALA A 124 2.04 -9.16 8.07
C ALA A 124 2.88 -8.24 7.17
N GLY A 125 2.26 -7.32 6.43
CA GLY A 125 2.94 -6.32 5.61
C GLY A 125 3.87 -5.42 6.44
N LEU A 126 3.40 -4.96 7.58
CA LEU A 126 4.20 -4.18 8.50
C LEU A 126 5.44 -4.96 8.97
N ARG A 127 5.25 -6.20 9.43
CA ARG A 127 6.33 -7.06 9.91
C ARG A 127 7.39 -7.35 8.85
N GLU A 128 6.98 -7.53 7.60
CA GLU A 128 7.87 -7.77 6.47
C GLU A 128 8.71 -6.55 6.07
N ARG A 129 8.17 -5.34 6.27
CA ARG A 129 8.76 -4.10 5.74
C ARG A 129 9.43 -3.23 6.79
N CYS A 130 9.13 -3.43 8.07
CA CYS A 130 9.84 -2.74 9.13
C CYS A 130 11.13 -3.47 9.52
N SER A 131 12.21 -2.73 9.70
CA SER A 131 13.42 -3.29 10.31
C SER A 131 13.14 -3.69 11.78
N PHE A 132 13.80 -4.74 12.26
CA PHE A 132 13.48 -5.42 13.52
C PHE A 132 13.37 -4.50 14.76
N GLN A 133 14.19 -3.48 14.84
CA GLN A 133 14.21 -2.54 15.97
C GLN A 133 12.98 -1.61 16.00
N PHE A 134 12.52 -1.20 14.84
CA PHE A 134 11.38 -0.29 14.67
C PHE A 134 10.04 -0.99 14.90
N CYS A 135 9.91 -2.24 14.46
CA CYS A 135 8.69 -3.03 14.59
C CYS A 135 8.37 -3.48 16.02
N LEU A 136 9.35 -3.66 16.89
CA LEU A 136 9.09 -4.08 18.27
C LEU A 136 8.26 -3.04 19.04
N THR A 137 8.48 -1.77 18.80
CA THR A 137 7.71 -0.68 19.43
C THR A 137 6.27 -0.63 18.88
N LEU A 138 6.10 -0.82 17.59
CA LEU A 138 4.78 -0.85 16.94
C LEU A 138 3.96 -2.10 17.28
N VAL A 139 4.59 -3.27 17.34
CA VAL A 139 3.95 -4.52 17.77
C VAL A 139 3.43 -4.42 19.20
N GLY A 140 4.13 -3.75 20.09
CA GLY A 140 3.68 -3.46 21.44
C GLY A 140 2.43 -2.57 21.47
N TRP A 141 2.33 -1.62 20.53
CA TRP A 141 1.19 -0.73 20.39
C TRP A 141 -0.01 -1.43 19.76
N PHE A 142 0.18 -2.20 18.70
CA PHE A 142 -0.84 -3.05 18.07
C PHE A 142 -1.47 -4.04 19.04
N ARG A 143 -0.67 -4.67 19.91
CA ARG A 143 -1.20 -5.55 20.98
C ARG A 143 -2.14 -4.84 21.95
N LYS A 144 -1.87 -3.58 22.26
CA LYS A 144 -2.77 -2.77 23.10
C LYS A 144 -4.04 -2.33 22.40
N THR A 145 -3.99 -2.10 21.09
CA THR A 145 -5.12 -1.57 20.31
C THR A 145 -6.05 -2.69 19.82
N ILE A 146 -5.56 -3.88 19.51
CA ILE A 146 -6.38 -5.03 19.09
C ILE A 146 -7.19 -5.62 20.27
N LEU A 147 -6.79 -5.36 21.52
CA LEU A 147 -7.56 -5.76 22.70
C LEU A 147 -8.78 -4.87 22.99
N VAL A 148 -8.94 -3.76 22.27
CA VAL A 148 -10.15 -2.92 22.34
C VAL A 148 -11.07 -3.33 21.22
N SER A 149 -12.06 -4.15 21.58
CA SER A 149 -13.15 -4.66 20.74
C SER A 149 -13.88 -3.58 19.94
N GLU A 150 -14.36 -3.98 18.77
CA GLU A 150 -15.30 -3.28 17.90
C GLU A 150 -14.77 -2.07 17.12
N ILE A 151 -13.96 -2.33 16.08
CA ILE A 151 -13.74 -1.31 15.07
C ILE A 151 -14.01 -1.89 13.68
N LYS A 152 -15.19 -1.55 13.17
CA LYS A 152 -15.50 -1.61 11.74
C LYS A 152 -14.67 -0.53 11.06
N THR A 153 -13.74 -0.95 10.21
CA THR A 153 -12.92 -0.07 9.35
C THR A 153 -11.99 0.88 10.11
N LEU A 154 -10.86 0.38 10.58
CA LEU A 154 -9.83 1.23 11.16
C LEU A 154 -8.87 1.69 10.08
N PHE A 155 -8.90 2.98 9.77
CA PHE A 155 -7.77 3.66 9.12
C PHE A 155 -6.66 3.81 10.15
N LEU A 156 -5.72 2.89 10.18
CA LEU A 156 -4.57 3.04 11.04
C LEU A 156 -3.48 3.83 10.33
N VAL A 157 -3.49 5.14 10.51
CA VAL A 157 -2.32 5.96 10.23
C VAL A 157 -1.40 5.82 11.43
N VAL A 158 -0.37 5.00 11.33
CA VAL A 158 0.67 4.94 12.36
C VAL A 158 1.62 6.10 12.12
N LEU A 159 1.43 7.16 12.87
CA LEU A 159 2.39 8.25 12.96
C LEU A 159 3.58 7.76 13.80
N ILE A 160 4.72 7.54 13.16
CA ILE A 160 5.96 7.22 13.84
C ILE A 160 6.72 8.53 13.99
N SER A 161 6.44 9.25 15.06
CA SER A 161 7.30 10.33 15.50
C SER A 161 8.55 9.73 16.12
N GLN A 162 9.73 10.16 15.69
CA GLN A 162 11.00 9.77 16.28
C GLN A 162 11.04 10.14 17.76
N MET A 163 11.35 9.15 18.61
CA MET A 163 12.10 9.43 19.81
C MET A 163 13.59 9.35 19.44
N ALA A 164 14.23 10.50 19.32
CA ALA A 164 15.67 10.59 19.31
C ALA A 164 16.20 9.98 20.61
N VAL A 165 17.13 9.03 20.48
CA VAL A 165 18.04 8.62 21.54
C VAL A 165 19.30 9.43 21.44
#